data_b66f7efe70f02d7e5865a692a4ebfc15
#
_entry.id   b66f7efe70f02d7e5865a692a4ebfc15
#
_cell.length_a   1.000
_cell.length_b   1.000
_cell.length_c   1.000
_cell.angle_alpha   90.00
_cell.angle_beta   90.00
_cell.angle_gamma   90.00
#
_symmetry.space_group_name_H-M   'P 1'
#
loop_
_entity.id
_entity.type
_entity.pdbx_description
1 polymer ?
#
loop_
_entity_poly.entity_id
_entity_poly.type
_entity_poly.pdbx_seq_one_letter_code
_entity_poly.pdbx_strand_id
1 'polypeptide(L)'
;TDTAVNILSETDKDRRSLIIDAVAPDVRSELKLIASFDEEEIGSRMTTNCIIIDEDMTVKQAMNALVSQARKNDNISTLFVVDENKVFSGALKDLITADSEMELESITATSFPYVYANEQTADCIEKLKDYSEYIIPVLDDSNRLLGVITAQNIIEASDDEMGEDYAKL
;
A
#
# COMPACT_ATOMS: atom_id res chain seq x y z
N THR A 1 -5.70 11.40 -3.39
CA THR A 1 -6.29 10.04 -3.49
C THR A 1 -6.77 9.54 -2.14
N ASP A 2 -5.97 9.63 -1.08
CA ASP A 2 -6.36 9.20 0.27
C ASP A 2 -7.58 9.97 0.80
N THR A 3 -7.65 11.27 0.56
CA THR A 3 -8.83 12.10 0.87
C THR A 3 -10.06 11.61 0.12
N ALA A 4 -9.91 11.27 -1.17
CA ALA A 4 -11.01 10.74 -1.98
C ALA A 4 -11.49 9.37 -1.47
N VAL A 5 -10.57 8.49 -1.05
CA VAL A 5 -10.92 7.19 -0.43
C VAL A 5 -11.70 7.40 0.86
N ASN A 6 -11.28 8.33 1.72
CA ASN A 6 -11.98 8.63 2.97
C ASN A 6 -13.41 9.14 2.71
N ILE A 7 -13.60 10.01 1.71
CA ILE A 7 -14.92 10.49 1.30
C ILE A 7 -15.78 9.33 0.81
N LEU A 8 -15.21 8.41 0.01
CA LEU A 8 -15.94 7.25 -0.50
C LEU A 8 -16.36 6.30 0.61
N SER A 9 -15.53 6.09 1.63
CA SER A 9 -15.84 5.19 2.73
C SER A 9 -17.02 5.68 3.60
N GLU A 10 -17.25 6.99 3.63
CA GLU A 10 -18.34 7.62 4.38
C GLU A 10 -19.61 7.80 3.57
N THR A 11 -19.60 7.40 2.30
CA THR A 11 -20.70 7.66 1.34
C THR A 11 -21.41 6.36 0.96
N ASP A 12 -22.72 6.40 0.69
CA ASP A 12 -23.48 5.26 0.22
C ASP A 12 -23.09 4.85 -1.23
N LYS A 13 -23.49 3.62 -1.64
CA LYS A 13 -23.08 3.03 -2.91
C LYS A 13 -23.46 3.87 -4.15
N ASP A 14 -24.62 4.50 -4.15
CA ASP A 14 -25.08 5.28 -5.30
C ASP A 14 -24.25 6.55 -5.51
N ARG A 15 -23.90 7.20 -4.42
CA ARG A 15 -23.03 8.38 -4.45
C ARG A 15 -21.59 8.05 -4.75
N ARG A 16 -21.10 6.87 -4.32
CA ARG A 16 -19.73 6.39 -4.64
C ARG A 16 -19.49 6.34 -6.13
N SER A 17 -20.42 5.79 -6.91
CA SER A 17 -20.30 5.74 -8.37
C SER A 17 -20.19 7.12 -8.99
N LEU A 18 -20.98 8.09 -8.52
CA LEU A 18 -20.93 9.47 -9.02
C LEU A 18 -19.60 10.16 -8.70
N ILE A 19 -19.08 9.95 -7.51
CA ILE A 19 -17.78 10.50 -7.09
C ILE A 19 -16.64 9.91 -7.92
N ILE A 20 -16.63 8.60 -8.13
CA ILE A 20 -15.61 7.91 -8.93
C ILE A 20 -15.61 8.43 -10.37
N ASP A 21 -16.78 8.65 -10.96
CA ASP A 21 -16.92 9.17 -12.32
C ASP A 21 -16.51 10.64 -12.46
N ALA A 22 -16.53 11.40 -11.37
CA ALA A 22 -16.20 12.82 -11.36
C ALA A 22 -14.70 13.13 -11.22
N VAL A 23 -13.86 12.14 -10.85
CA VAL A 23 -12.42 12.36 -10.64
C VAL A 23 -11.60 12.07 -11.91
N ALA A 24 -10.31 12.48 -11.89
CA ALA A 24 -9.38 12.25 -12.99
C ALA A 24 -9.21 10.74 -13.28
N PRO A 25 -8.93 10.32 -14.54
CA PRO A 25 -8.88 8.91 -14.92
C PRO A 25 -7.86 8.06 -14.14
N ASP A 26 -6.70 8.61 -13.79
CA ASP A 26 -5.67 7.94 -12.98
C ASP A 26 -6.16 7.67 -11.56
N VAL A 27 -6.73 8.69 -10.92
CA VAL A 27 -7.34 8.58 -9.59
C VAL A 27 -8.55 7.65 -9.63
N ARG A 28 -9.32 7.66 -10.71
CA ARG A 28 -10.47 6.77 -10.91
C ARG A 28 -10.08 5.30 -10.85
N SER A 29 -8.99 4.91 -11.50
CA SER A 29 -8.52 3.53 -11.50
C SER A 29 -8.14 3.07 -10.09
N GLU A 30 -7.45 3.91 -9.33
CA GLU A 30 -7.09 3.62 -7.95
C GLU A 30 -8.32 3.49 -7.05
N LEU A 31 -9.28 4.41 -7.18
CA LEU A 31 -10.52 4.37 -6.40
C LEU A 31 -11.36 3.14 -6.71
N LYS A 32 -11.45 2.75 -7.98
CA LYS A 32 -12.16 1.52 -8.38
C LYS A 32 -11.51 0.28 -7.80
N LEU A 33 -10.19 0.23 -7.79
CA LEU A 33 -9.45 -0.89 -7.20
C LEU A 33 -9.78 -1.02 -5.71
N ILE A 34 -9.65 0.05 -4.94
CA ILE A 34 -9.90 0.06 -3.49
C ILE A 34 -11.37 -0.24 -3.20
N ALA A 35 -12.29 0.35 -3.95
CA ALA A 35 -13.72 0.14 -3.79
C ALA A 35 -14.20 -1.25 -4.22
N SER A 36 -13.38 -2.03 -4.93
CA SER A 36 -13.70 -3.40 -5.32
C SER A 36 -13.59 -4.40 -4.16
N PHE A 37 -12.92 -4.03 -3.07
CA PHE A 37 -12.78 -4.87 -1.88
C PHE A 37 -13.92 -4.61 -0.90
N ASP A 38 -14.36 -5.67 -0.21
CA ASP A 38 -15.35 -5.58 0.86
C ASP A 38 -14.79 -4.79 2.05
N GLU A 39 -15.65 -4.17 2.84
CA GLU A 39 -15.24 -3.37 4.00
C GLU A 39 -14.41 -4.15 5.03
N GLU A 40 -14.62 -5.46 5.11
CA GLU A 40 -13.89 -6.36 6.01
C GLU A 40 -12.55 -6.83 5.43
N GLU A 41 -12.32 -6.65 4.14
CA GLU A 41 -11.08 -7.02 3.48
C GLU A 41 -10.05 -5.91 3.63
N ILE A 42 -8.79 -6.27 3.88
CA ILE A 42 -7.72 -5.29 4.12
C ILE A 42 -7.46 -4.39 2.91
N GLY A 43 -7.73 -4.87 1.70
CA GLY A 43 -7.60 -4.08 0.47
C GLY A 43 -8.45 -2.81 0.45
N SER A 44 -9.58 -2.80 1.18
CA SER A 44 -10.44 -1.62 1.31
C SER A 44 -9.78 -0.48 2.11
N ARG A 45 -8.75 -0.78 2.86
CA ARG A 45 -8.04 0.15 3.75
C ARG A 45 -6.63 0.51 3.27
N MET A 46 -6.21 -0.02 2.11
CA MET A 46 -4.88 0.28 1.57
C MET A 46 -4.83 1.69 0.98
N THR A 47 -3.61 2.20 0.87
CA THR A 47 -3.29 3.41 0.10
C THR A 47 -2.35 3.05 -1.04
N THR A 48 -2.40 3.81 -2.13
CA THR A 48 -1.44 3.71 -3.23
C THR A 48 -0.30 4.73 -3.07
N ASN A 49 -0.28 5.45 -1.98
CA ASN A 49 0.74 6.44 -1.63
C ASN A 49 2.03 5.75 -1.17
N CYS A 50 2.77 5.18 -2.11
CA CYS A 50 4.04 4.49 -1.88
C CYS A 50 4.96 4.63 -3.09
N ILE A 51 6.24 4.38 -2.88
CA ILE A 51 7.26 4.48 -3.93
C ILE A 51 7.60 3.08 -4.42
N ILE A 52 7.50 2.90 -5.74
CA ILE A 52 7.73 1.61 -6.43
C ILE A 52 8.97 1.75 -7.31
N ILE A 53 9.89 0.78 -7.18
CA ILE A 53 11.15 0.69 -7.91
C ILE A 53 11.16 -0.61 -8.70
N ASP A 54 11.53 -0.54 -9.98
CA ASP A 54 11.71 -1.74 -10.81
C ASP A 54 13.04 -2.42 -10.46
N GLU A 55 13.03 -3.73 -10.32
CA GLU A 55 14.22 -4.50 -9.92
C GLU A 55 15.38 -4.39 -10.91
N ASP A 56 15.10 -4.09 -12.17
CA ASP A 56 16.11 -3.92 -13.23
C ASP A 56 16.85 -2.58 -13.18
N MET A 57 16.43 -1.67 -12.31
CA MET A 57 17.08 -0.37 -12.15
C MET A 57 18.43 -0.50 -11.46
N THR A 58 19.36 0.38 -11.83
CA THR A 58 20.57 0.62 -11.04
C THR A 58 20.22 1.45 -9.80
N VAL A 59 21.11 1.50 -8.81
CA VAL A 59 20.93 2.37 -7.63
C VAL A 59 20.71 3.82 -8.05
N LYS A 60 21.45 4.30 -9.04
CA LYS A 60 21.27 5.67 -9.58
C LYS A 60 19.89 5.90 -10.17
N GLN A 61 19.40 4.95 -10.98
CA GLN A 61 18.07 5.03 -11.56
C GLN A 61 16.98 4.97 -10.48
N ALA A 62 17.15 4.10 -9.50
CA ALA A 62 16.25 3.99 -8.36
C ALA A 62 16.20 5.29 -7.54
N MET A 63 17.34 5.93 -7.34
CA MET A 63 17.40 7.24 -6.67
C MET A 63 16.64 8.32 -7.45
N ASN A 64 16.78 8.35 -8.77
CA ASN A 64 16.03 9.27 -9.62
C ASN A 64 14.53 9.00 -9.54
N ALA A 65 14.13 7.74 -9.53
CA ALA A 65 12.73 7.34 -9.38
C ALA A 65 12.18 7.76 -8.00
N LEU A 66 12.96 7.59 -6.94
CA LEU A 66 12.60 8.06 -5.60
C LEU A 66 12.33 9.58 -5.59
N VAL A 67 13.25 10.37 -6.12
CA VAL A 67 13.13 11.84 -6.16
C VAL A 67 11.88 12.25 -6.96
N SER A 68 11.63 11.60 -8.08
CA SER A 68 10.47 11.88 -8.93
C SER A 68 9.15 11.55 -8.23
N GLN A 69 9.07 10.40 -7.58
CA GLN A 69 7.85 9.92 -6.90
C GLN A 69 7.62 10.60 -5.55
N ALA A 70 8.68 11.04 -4.86
CA ALA A 70 8.60 11.71 -3.55
C ALA A 70 7.79 13.01 -3.59
N ARG A 71 7.66 13.63 -4.75
CA ARG A 71 6.85 14.84 -4.92
C ARG A 71 5.35 14.57 -4.75
N LYS A 72 4.92 13.33 -4.94
CA LYS A 72 3.51 12.91 -4.92
C LYS A 72 3.20 11.95 -3.78
N ASN A 73 4.22 11.46 -3.07
CA ASN A 73 4.06 10.43 -2.04
C ASN A 73 4.73 10.87 -0.75
N ASP A 74 4.04 10.66 0.37
CA ASP A 74 4.54 10.99 1.71
C ASP A 74 5.33 9.83 2.33
N ASN A 75 5.06 8.59 1.90
CA ASN A 75 5.69 7.39 2.43
C ASN A 75 6.98 7.09 1.67
N ILE A 76 8.05 7.80 2.01
CA ILE A 76 9.35 7.74 1.32
C ILE A 76 10.43 6.95 2.09
N SER A 77 10.14 6.50 3.30
CA SER A 77 11.12 5.79 4.15
C SER A 77 11.37 4.36 3.70
N THR A 78 10.40 3.74 3.08
CA THR A 78 10.51 2.38 2.56
C THR A 78 10.03 2.37 1.10
N LEU A 79 10.86 1.82 0.22
CA LEU A 79 10.54 1.66 -1.19
C LEU A 79 10.29 0.19 -1.48
N PHE A 80 9.37 -0.09 -2.39
CA PHE A 80 9.02 -1.47 -2.75
C PHE A 80 9.54 -1.79 -4.14
N VAL A 81 10.17 -2.95 -4.25
CA VAL A 81 10.78 -3.42 -5.50
C VAL A 81 9.86 -4.44 -6.16
N VAL A 82 9.61 -4.26 -7.44
CA VAL A 82 8.78 -5.15 -8.25
C VAL A 82 9.53 -5.58 -9.51
N ASP A 83 9.13 -6.72 -10.07
CA ASP A 83 9.62 -7.18 -11.37
C ASP A 83 8.83 -6.54 -12.54
N GLU A 84 9.12 -6.98 -13.76
CA GLU A 84 8.46 -6.50 -14.98
C GLU A 84 6.94 -6.75 -14.99
N ASN A 85 6.47 -7.73 -14.26
CA ASN A 85 5.05 -8.10 -14.13
C ASN A 85 4.39 -7.47 -12.89
N LYS A 86 5.08 -6.54 -12.21
CA LYS A 86 4.64 -5.90 -10.96
C LYS A 86 4.58 -6.85 -9.77
N VAL A 87 5.19 -8.03 -9.86
CA VAL A 87 5.30 -8.97 -8.75
C VAL A 87 6.28 -8.41 -7.70
N PHE A 88 5.85 -8.45 -6.44
CA PHE A 88 6.64 -7.94 -5.33
C PHE A 88 7.91 -8.77 -5.13
N SER A 89 9.06 -8.10 -5.17
CA SER A 89 10.38 -8.71 -5.00
C SER A 89 10.98 -8.45 -3.62
N GLY A 90 10.70 -7.31 -3.01
CA GLY A 90 11.25 -6.96 -1.70
C GLY A 90 11.16 -5.46 -1.41
N ALA A 91 11.81 -5.03 -0.34
CA ALA A 91 11.77 -3.65 0.12
C ALA A 91 13.17 -3.05 0.27
N LEU A 92 13.28 -1.74 0.03
CA LEU A 92 14.50 -0.96 0.18
C LEU A 92 14.31 0.09 1.27
N LYS A 93 15.18 0.11 2.25
CA LYS A 93 15.20 1.12 3.31
C LYS A 93 16.41 2.05 3.24
N ASP A 94 17.51 1.58 2.67
CA ASP A 94 18.82 2.22 2.74
C ASP A 94 19.30 2.77 1.39
N LEU A 95 18.38 3.07 0.47
CA LEU A 95 18.74 3.53 -0.86
C LEU A 95 19.54 4.85 -0.81
N ILE A 96 19.19 5.77 0.09
CA ILE A 96 19.86 7.08 0.21
C ILE A 96 21.34 6.92 0.59
N THR A 97 21.66 5.91 1.39
CA THR A 97 23.03 5.64 1.86
C THR A 97 23.77 4.61 1.00
N ALA A 98 23.11 4.05 -0.01
CA ALA A 98 23.71 3.04 -0.88
C ALA A 98 24.72 3.67 -1.84
N ASP A 99 25.80 2.92 -2.11
CA ASP A 99 26.77 3.30 -3.14
C ASP A 99 26.13 3.11 -4.53
N SER A 100 26.34 4.08 -5.42
CA SER A 100 25.81 4.05 -6.79
C SER A 100 26.30 2.87 -7.63
N GLU A 101 27.42 2.26 -7.24
CA GLU A 101 28.00 1.07 -7.89
C GLU A 101 27.38 -0.24 -7.39
N MET A 102 26.58 -0.23 -6.33
CA MET A 102 25.91 -1.42 -5.82
C MET A 102 24.71 -1.81 -6.71
N GLU A 103 24.48 -3.11 -6.79
CA GLU A 103 23.27 -3.63 -7.43
C GLU A 103 22.09 -3.58 -6.44
N LEU A 104 20.88 -3.29 -6.93
CA LEU A 104 19.68 -3.22 -6.09
C LEU A 104 19.44 -4.53 -5.32
N GLU A 105 19.70 -5.66 -5.95
CA GLU A 105 19.50 -6.97 -5.34
C GLU A 105 20.27 -7.09 -4.01
N SER A 106 21.48 -6.52 -3.94
CA SER A 106 22.32 -6.61 -2.73
C SER A 106 21.76 -5.82 -1.53
N ILE A 107 20.92 -4.82 -1.78
CA ILE A 107 20.33 -3.97 -0.74
C ILE A 107 18.81 -4.18 -0.58
N THR A 108 18.21 -5.06 -1.37
CA THR A 108 16.78 -5.38 -1.31
C THR A 108 16.54 -6.44 -0.24
N ALA A 109 15.69 -6.11 0.74
CA ALA A 109 15.26 -7.06 1.76
C ALA A 109 14.14 -7.94 1.17
N THR A 110 14.44 -9.20 0.89
CA THR A 110 13.50 -10.16 0.31
C THR A 110 12.58 -10.80 1.35
N SER A 111 12.96 -10.76 2.62
CA SER A 111 12.20 -11.29 3.74
C SER A 111 11.43 -10.15 4.43
N PHE A 112 10.43 -9.63 3.76
CA PHE A 112 9.62 -8.50 4.23
C PHE A 112 8.16 -8.94 4.42
N PRO A 113 7.48 -8.53 5.51
CA PRO A 113 6.10 -8.91 5.75
C PRO A 113 5.16 -8.30 4.69
N TYR A 114 4.13 -9.02 4.33
CA TYR A 114 3.11 -8.57 3.37
C TYR A 114 1.75 -9.17 3.73
N VAL A 115 0.70 -8.62 3.16
CA VAL A 115 -0.67 -9.15 3.25
C VAL A 115 -1.28 -9.24 1.86
N TYR A 116 -2.24 -10.15 1.69
CA TYR A 116 -3.07 -10.21 0.49
C TYR A 116 -4.30 -9.31 0.67
N ALA A 117 -4.69 -8.62 -0.40
CA ALA A 117 -5.77 -7.63 -0.35
C ALA A 117 -7.11 -8.22 0.10
N ASN A 118 -7.36 -9.49 -0.16
CA ASN A 118 -8.59 -10.20 0.22
C ASN A 118 -8.55 -10.83 1.62
N GLU A 119 -7.46 -10.67 2.37
CA GLU A 119 -7.43 -11.13 3.77
C GLU A 119 -8.35 -10.27 4.63
N GLN A 120 -8.95 -10.89 5.64
CA GLN A 120 -9.80 -10.16 6.60
C GLN A 120 -8.97 -9.18 7.42
N THR A 121 -9.48 -7.99 7.61
CA THR A 121 -8.79 -6.92 8.36
C THR A 121 -8.42 -7.38 9.77
N ALA A 122 -9.31 -8.07 10.47
CA ALA A 122 -9.05 -8.59 11.82
C ALA A 122 -7.85 -9.56 11.85
N ASP A 123 -7.76 -10.45 10.86
CA ASP A 123 -6.65 -11.40 10.75
C ASP A 123 -5.33 -10.68 10.44
N CYS A 124 -5.36 -9.64 9.62
CA CYS A 124 -4.19 -8.83 9.30
C CYS A 124 -3.67 -8.08 10.53
N ILE A 125 -4.56 -7.49 11.34
CA ILE A 125 -4.21 -6.82 12.58
C ILE A 125 -3.48 -7.77 13.52
N GLU A 126 -4.02 -8.98 13.70
CA GLU A 126 -3.41 -10.01 14.55
C GLU A 126 -2.04 -10.45 14.03
N LYS A 127 -1.93 -10.66 12.72
CA LYS A 127 -0.69 -11.08 12.05
C LYS A 127 0.40 -10.01 12.13
N LEU A 128 0.03 -8.72 12.02
CA LEU A 128 0.96 -7.61 11.91
C LEU A 128 1.31 -6.94 13.24
N LYS A 129 0.62 -7.24 14.31
CA LYS A 129 0.85 -6.58 15.62
C LYS A 129 2.27 -6.72 16.17
N ASP A 130 2.96 -7.79 15.80
CA ASP A 130 4.32 -8.08 16.27
C ASP A 130 5.40 -7.54 15.31
N TYR A 131 5.01 -6.96 14.18
CA TYR A 131 5.95 -6.36 13.24
C TYR A 131 6.19 -4.89 13.56
N SER A 132 7.46 -4.48 13.50
CA SER A 132 7.87 -3.10 13.71
C SER A 132 7.86 -2.24 12.45
N GLU A 133 7.44 -2.81 11.33
CA GLU A 133 7.44 -2.12 10.06
C GLU A 133 6.31 -1.08 9.99
N TYR A 134 6.65 0.10 9.50
CA TYR A 134 5.74 1.25 9.43
C TYR A 134 4.74 1.13 8.28
N ILE A 135 5.09 0.37 7.25
CA ILE A 135 4.35 0.27 6.01
C ILE A 135 4.48 -1.17 5.49
N ILE A 136 3.36 -1.78 5.18
CA ILE A 136 3.27 -3.19 4.78
C ILE A 136 2.69 -3.26 3.36
N PRO A 137 3.34 -3.97 2.41
CA PRO A 137 2.80 -4.13 1.07
C PRO A 137 1.55 -5.01 1.04
N VAL A 138 0.61 -4.62 0.18
CA VAL A 138 -0.64 -5.33 -0.09
C VAL A 138 -0.56 -5.92 -1.49
N LEU A 139 -0.72 -7.23 -1.61
CA LEU A 139 -0.56 -7.99 -2.84
C LEU A 139 -1.90 -8.56 -3.33
N ASP A 140 -2.00 -8.79 -4.63
CA ASP A 140 -3.09 -9.60 -5.20
C ASP A 140 -2.74 -11.10 -5.17
N ASP A 141 -3.64 -11.95 -5.68
CA ASP A 141 -3.46 -13.40 -5.70
C ASP A 141 -2.28 -13.88 -6.56
N SER A 142 -1.77 -13.03 -7.45
CA SER A 142 -0.59 -13.28 -8.27
C SER A 142 0.69 -12.68 -7.68
N ASN A 143 0.66 -12.24 -6.42
CA ASN A 143 1.75 -11.57 -5.71
C ASN A 143 2.16 -10.22 -6.31
N ARG A 144 1.30 -9.59 -7.10
CA ARG A 144 1.54 -8.26 -7.64
C ARG A 144 1.23 -7.21 -6.56
N LEU A 145 2.08 -6.18 -6.50
CA LEU A 145 1.91 -5.09 -5.56
C LEU A 145 0.74 -4.19 -5.98
N LEU A 146 -0.30 -4.10 -5.13
CA LEU A 146 -1.46 -3.25 -5.35
C LEU A 146 -1.35 -1.90 -4.63
N GLY A 147 -0.82 -1.91 -3.43
CA GLY A 147 -0.71 -0.76 -2.57
C GLY A 147 -0.03 -1.14 -1.26
N VAL A 148 -0.25 -0.33 -0.23
CA VAL A 148 0.35 -0.55 1.10
C VAL A 148 -0.67 -0.27 2.20
N ILE A 149 -0.42 -0.85 3.37
CA ILE A 149 -1.09 -0.51 4.63
C ILE A 149 -0.07 0.16 5.53
N THR A 150 -0.39 1.33 6.04
CA THR A 150 0.46 2.04 7.00
C THR A 150 0.08 1.66 8.43
N ALA A 151 1.00 1.90 9.38
CA ALA A 151 0.71 1.73 10.79
C ALA A 151 -0.54 2.52 11.23
N GLN A 152 -0.74 3.70 10.67
CA GLN A 152 -1.93 4.53 10.92
C GLN A 152 -3.21 3.83 10.46
N ASN A 153 -3.22 3.26 9.26
CA ASN A 153 -4.38 2.51 8.74
C ASN A 153 -4.71 1.31 9.63
N ILE A 154 -3.70 0.62 10.16
CA ILE A 154 -3.88 -0.53 11.05
C ILE A 154 -4.51 -0.08 12.38
N ILE A 155 -4.06 1.04 12.95
CA ILE A 155 -4.63 1.59 14.18
C ILE A 155 -6.10 1.97 13.98
N GLU A 156 -6.43 2.67 12.91
CA GLU A 156 -7.81 3.04 12.58
C GLU A 156 -8.69 1.80 12.40
N ALA A 157 -8.20 0.79 11.69
CA ALA A 157 -8.91 -0.47 11.51
C ALA A 157 -9.14 -1.21 12.83
N SER A 158 -8.16 -1.20 13.73
CA SER A 158 -8.28 -1.81 15.06
C SER A 158 -9.35 -1.11 15.92
N ASP A 159 -9.42 0.22 15.87
CA ASP A 159 -10.42 0.99 16.59
C ASP A 159 -11.83 0.69 16.04
N ASP A 160 -12.01 0.56 14.73
CA ASP A 160 -13.29 0.20 14.11
C ASP A 160 -13.73 -1.19 14.54
N GLU A 161 -12.85 -2.19 14.54
CA GLU A 161 -13.13 -3.55 14.98
C GLU A 161 -13.56 -3.58 16.47
N MET A 162 -12.88 -2.83 17.33
CA MET A 162 -13.25 -2.70 18.74
C MET A 162 -14.63 -2.06 18.89
N GLY A 163 -14.94 -1.03 18.10
CA GLY A 163 -16.25 -0.38 18.09
C GLY A 163 -17.38 -1.33 17.71
N GLU A 164 -17.16 -2.18 16.71
CA GLU A 164 -18.12 -3.21 16.28
C GLU A 164 -18.36 -4.25 17.39
N ASP A 165 -17.31 -4.69 18.08
CA ASP A 165 -17.41 -5.63 19.19
C ASP A 165 -18.23 -5.05 20.35
N TYR A 166 -18.07 -3.77 20.67
CA TYR A 166 -18.89 -3.10 21.65
C TYR A 166 -20.36 -2.99 21.23
N ALA A 167 -20.62 -2.78 19.96
CA ALA A 167 -22.00 -2.69 19.45
C ALA A 167 -22.75 -4.04 19.48
N LYS A 168 -22.04 -5.16 19.49
CA LYS A 168 -22.61 -6.54 19.58
C LYS A 168 -22.92 -6.96 21.03
N LEU A 169 -22.44 -6.24 22.00
CA LEU A 169 -22.71 -6.53 23.42
C LEU A 169 -24.03 -5.88 23.85
#